data_403eff6f48182fe042627604fbeabd75
#
_entry.id   403eff6f48182fe042627604fbeabd75
#
_cell.length_a   1.000
_cell.length_b   1.000
_cell.length_c   1.000
_cell.angle_alpha   90.00
_cell.angle_beta   90.00
_cell.angle_gamma   90.00
#
_symmetry.space_group_name_H-M   'P 1'
#
loop_
_entity.id
_entity.type
_entity.pdbx_description
1 polymer ?
#
loop_
_entity_poly.entity_id
_entity_poly.type
_entity_poly.pdbx_seq_one_letter_code
_entity_poly.pdbx_strand_id
1 'polypeptide(L)'
;MAKGFKVKSKAPAQKVPEWDYELAKALIKGKKIVFCLPGRGVSYTYLKNFVQLCFDIVQAGGGIQISQDYSSMVNFARCKCLGANVLRGPDQLPWDGKLEYDWQLWIDSDIVFDTAKFYQLILNSIPAEAITKQEVTEPIKDANGVAITDKDGKYVTKVVGHNIKIDDSKVRPIVSGWYCTEDGRTTSVAHWLDEEDFSSNGGVMNHETLDTIQKRKKPFTVDYAGFGWLLIQKGVFEDKKMPYPWFAPKMQVFESGNVQDMCGEDVSFCLDAKEAGYEIWCDPRIRVGHEKTRVI
;
A
#
# COMPACT_ATOMS: atom_id res chain seq x y z
N MET A 1 -26.71 -34.14 -44.67
CA MET A 1 -26.83 -34.15 -43.20
C MET A 1 -25.77 -33.23 -42.65
N ALA A 2 -26.14 -32.01 -42.24
CA ALA A 2 -25.22 -31.00 -41.66
C ALA A 2 -25.12 -31.24 -40.16
N LYS A 3 -23.89 -31.53 -39.65
CA LYS A 3 -23.60 -31.64 -38.21
C LYS A 3 -23.54 -30.24 -37.62
N GLY A 4 -24.53 -29.90 -36.79
CA GLY A 4 -24.56 -28.65 -36.06
C GLY A 4 -23.40 -28.57 -35.04
N PHE A 5 -22.60 -27.47 -35.11
CA PHE A 5 -21.62 -27.12 -34.11
C PHE A 5 -22.34 -26.65 -32.85
N LYS A 6 -22.20 -27.37 -31.72
CA LYS A 6 -22.61 -26.91 -30.42
C LYS A 6 -21.55 -25.91 -29.92
N VAL A 7 -21.90 -24.63 -29.90
CA VAL A 7 -21.12 -23.59 -29.20
C VAL A 7 -21.24 -23.86 -27.70
N LYS A 8 -20.13 -24.23 -27.04
CA LYS A 8 -20.07 -24.32 -25.59
C LYS A 8 -20.26 -22.89 -25.03
N SER A 9 -21.33 -22.69 -24.26
CA SER A 9 -21.53 -21.47 -23.51
C SER A 9 -20.32 -21.25 -22.61
N LYS A 10 -19.64 -20.11 -22.76
CA LYS A 10 -18.60 -19.67 -21.79
C LYS A 10 -19.28 -19.54 -20.45
N ALA A 11 -18.67 -20.14 -19.39
CA ALA A 11 -19.07 -19.92 -18.02
C ALA A 11 -19.08 -18.40 -17.75
N PRO A 12 -20.06 -17.90 -16.97
CA PRO A 12 -20.12 -16.48 -16.65
C PRO A 12 -18.80 -16.07 -15.98
N ALA A 13 -18.17 -15.02 -16.52
CA ALA A 13 -16.97 -14.45 -15.93
C ALA A 13 -17.29 -14.11 -14.48
N GLN A 14 -16.53 -14.68 -13.53
CA GLN A 14 -16.63 -14.29 -12.11
C GLN A 14 -16.42 -12.78 -12.05
N LYS A 15 -17.45 -12.03 -11.62
CA LYS A 15 -17.33 -10.61 -11.37
C LYS A 15 -16.23 -10.44 -10.31
N VAL A 16 -15.18 -9.71 -10.66
CA VAL A 16 -14.19 -9.24 -9.67
C VAL A 16 -14.98 -8.40 -8.66
N PRO A 17 -14.84 -8.62 -7.34
CA PRO A 17 -15.55 -7.83 -6.35
C PRO A 17 -15.27 -6.35 -6.60
N GLU A 18 -16.31 -5.56 -6.66
CA GLU A 18 -16.21 -4.12 -6.76
C GLU A 18 -15.59 -3.57 -5.47
N TRP A 19 -14.73 -2.53 -5.60
CA TRP A 19 -14.10 -1.92 -4.45
C TRP A 19 -15.12 -1.15 -3.61
N ASP A 20 -15.18 -1.43 -2.30
CA ASP A 20 -16.04 -0.71 -1.36
C ASP A 20 -15.35 0.60 -0.91
N TYR A 21 -15.44 1.65 -1.75
CA TYR A 21 -14.83 2.94 -1.45
C TYR A 21 -15.47 3.65 -0.25
N GLU A 22 -16.73 3.39 0.08
CA GLU A 22 -17.37 3.94 1.28
C GLU A 22 -16.77 3.31 2.54
N LEU A 23 -16.46 2.02 2.49
CA LEU A 23 -15.70 1.37 3.55
C LEU A 23 -14.30 1.97 3.68
N ALA A 24 -13.58 2.20 2.56
CA ALA A 24 -12.26 2.83 2.61
C ALA A 24 -12.30 4.23 3.26
N LYS A 25 -13.29 5.05 2.91
CA LYS A 25 -13.51 6.36 3.55
C LYS A 25 -13.82 6.22 5.04
N ALA A 26 -14.63 5.24 5.43
CA ALA A 26 -14.91 4.99 6.84
C ALA A 26 -13.66 4.55 7.63
N LEU A 27 -12.78 3.77 7.01
CA LEU A 27 -11.53 3.31 7.62
C LEU A 27 -10.51 4.44 7.85
N ILE A 28 -10.49 5.46 6.98
CA ILE A 28 -9.57 6.60 7.12
C ILE A 28 -10.14 7.75 7.95
N LYS A 29 -11.42 7.70 8.31
CA LYS A 29 -12.05 8.75 9.13
C LYS A 29 -11.36 8.87 10.50
N GLY A 30 -10.88 10.08 10.82
CA GLY A 30 -10.13 10.36 12.04
C GLY A 30 -8.68 9.84 12.03
N LYS A 31 -8.24 9.20 10.94
CA LYS A 31 -6.89 8.71 10.75
C LYS A 31 -6.00 9.76 10.10
N LYS A 32 -4.70 9.66 10.31
CA LYS A 32 -3.69 10.59 9.79
C LYS A 32 -2.78 9.89 8.79
N ILE A 33 -2.68 10.44 7.61
CA ILE A 33 -1.83 9.94 6.53
C ILE A 33 -0.67 10.91 6.33
N VAL A 34 0.56 10.42 6.36
CA VAL A 34 1.76 11.17 5.98
C VAL A 34 2.14 10.82 4.56
N PHE A 35 2.15 11.80 3.69
CA PHE A 35 2.72 11.65 2.34
C PHE A 35 4.23 11.81 2.41
N CYS A 36 4.98 10.77 2.07
CA CYS A 36 6.42 10.79 1.94
C CYS A 36 6.79 10.98 0.47
N LEU A 37 7.28 12.16 0.12
CA LEU A 37 7.49 12.60 -1.25
C LEU A 37 8.98 12.88 -1.51
N PRO A 38 9.81 11.84 -1.77
CA PRO A 38 11.19 12.05 -2.11
C PRO A 38 11.28 12.63 -3.52
N GLY A 39 11.91 13.79 -3.67
CA GLY A 39 12.07 14.37 -5.00
C GLY A 39 12.18 15.89 -5.01
N ARG A 40 12.55 16.42 -6.19
CA ARG A 40 12.82 17.83 -6.40
C ARG A 40 11.65 18.61 -7.00
N GLY A 41 10.84 17.92 -7.81
CA GLY A 41 9.73 18.52 -8.52
C GLY A 41 8.82 17.45 -9.11
N VAL A 42 7.64 17.85 -9.50
CA VAL A 42 6.60 16.96 -10.03
C VAL A 42 6.00 17.56 -11.31
N SER A 43 5.38 16.70 -12.12
CA SER A 43 4.60 17.15 -13.28
C SER A 43 3.28 17.81 -12.87
N TYR A 44 2.68 18.58 -13.77
CA TYR A 44 1.33 19.12 -13.53
C TYR A 44 0.27 18.02 -13.40
N THR A 45 0.45 16.88 -14.05
CA THR A 45 -0.43 15.71 -13.90
C THR A 45 -0.36 15.18 -12.47
N TYR A 46 0.85 15.00 -11.96
CA TYR A 46 1.08 14.61 -10.57
C TYR A 46 0.43 15.60 -9.60
N LEU A 47 0.74 16.91 -9.76
CA LEU A 47 0.24 17.95 -8.88
C LEU A 47 -1.30 17.97 -8.82
N LYS A 48 -1.97 17.90 -9.99
CA LYS A 48 -3.43 17.83 -10.06
C LYS A 48 -4.00 16.64 -9.29
N ASN A 49 -3.43 15.45 -9.52
CA ASN A 49 -3.90 14.22 -8.88
C ASN A 49 -3.61 14.22 -7.37
N PHE A 50 -2.47 14.78 -6.96
CA PHE A 50 -2.10 14.91 -5.56
C PHE A 50 -3.04 15.86 -4.79
N VAL A 51 -3.35 17.01 -5.38
CA VAL A 51 -4.30 17.97 -4.79
C VAL A 51 -5.69 17.32 -4.67
N GLN A 52 -6.15 16.61 -5.70
CA GLN A 52 -7.43 15.89 -5.64
C GLN A 52 -7.42 14.83 -4.54
N LEU A 53 -6.37 14.03 -4.43
CA LEU A 53 -6.19 13.03 -3.37
C LEU A 53 -6.28 13.66 -1.97
N CYS A 54 -5.59 14.80 -1.76
CA CYS A 54 -5.65 15.53 -0.50
C CYS A 54 -7.08 15.98 -0.14
N PHE A 55 -7.81 16.56 -1.11
CA PHE A 55 -9.19 16.95 -0.91
C PHE A 55 -10.10 15.77 -0.55
N ASP A 56 -9.97 14.68 -1.27
CA ASP A 56 -10.81 13.49 -1.07
C ASP A 56 -10.58 12.86 0.32
N ILE A 57 -9.32 12.79 0.79
CA ILE A 57 -9.01 12.30 2.13
C ILE A 57 -9.60 13.22 3.21
N VAL A 58 -9.42 14.53 3.06
CA VAL A 58 -9.96 15.49 4.04
C VAL A 58 -11.49 15.47 4.06
N GLN A 59 -12.15 15.39 2.90
CA GLN A 59 -13.61 15.24 2.81
C GLN A 59 -14.10 13.93 3.45
N ALA A 60 -13.32 12.86 3.38
CA ALA A 60 -13.63 11.62 4.07
C ALA A 60 -13.36 11.68 5.60
N GLY A 61 -12.88 12.81 6.10
CA GLY A 61 -12.59 13.03 7.53
C GLY A 61 -11.21 12.52 7.96
N GLY A 62 -10.31 12.21 7.03
CA GLY A 62 -8.91 11.89 7.28
C GLY A 62 -8.07 13.16 7.45
N GLY A 63 -6.99 13.07 8.21
CA GLY A 63 -5.95 14.09 8.33
C GLY A 63 -4.80 13.79 7.36
N ILE A 64 -4.17 14.84 6.83
CA ILE A 64 -3.01 14.72 5.95
C ILE A 64 -1.83 15.51 6.50
N GLN A 65 -0.64 14.98 6.27
CA GLN A 65 0.64 15.66 6.48
C GLN A 65 1.54 15.38 5.29
N ILE A 66 2.42 16.31 4.96
CA ILE A 66 3.34 16.18 3.83
C ILE A 66 4.76 16.24 4.37
N SER A 67 5.52 15.20 4.09
CA SER A 67 6.95 15.15 4.35
C SER A 67 7.68 15.01 3.02
N GLN A 68 8.34 16.07 2.60
CA GLN A 68 9.06 16.15 1.34
C GLN A 68 10.50 16.51 1.62
N ASP A 69 11.41 15.81 0.99
CA ASP A 69 12.83 16.16 0.99
C ASP A 69 13.49 15.76 -0.33
N TYR A 70 14.66 16.31 -0.55
CA TYR A 70 15.46 16.05 -1.75
C TYR A 70 16.91 15.79 -1.38
N SER A 71 17.51 14.86 -2.10
CA SER A 71 18.95 14.63 -2.15
C SER A 71 19.32 14.14 -3.53
N SER A 72 20.58 14.32 -3.94
CA SER A 72 21.14 13.70 -5.14
C SER A 72 21.18 12.17 -5.05
N MET A 73 21.14 11.64 -3.85
CA MET A 73 21.04 10.20 -3.56
C MET A 73 19.68 9.91 -2.94
N VAL A 74 18.91 9.04 -3.56
CA VAL A 74 17.52 8.76 -3.19
C VAL A 74 17.39 8.15 -1.78
N ASN A 75 18.32 7.32 -1.35
CA ASN A 75 18.35 6.76 0.00
C ASN A 75 18.41 7.85 1.09
N PHE A 76 19.18 8.93 0.88
CA PHE A 76 19.18 10.07 1.78
C PHE A 76 17.88 10.86 1.72
N ALA A 77 17.31 11.05 0.52
CA ALA A 77 16.01 11.72 0.38
C ALA A 77 14.92 10.97 1.15
N ARG A 78 14.87 9.64 1.03
CA ARG A 78 13.90 8.81 1.76
C ARG A 78 14.11 8.87 3.28
N CYS A 79 15.34 8.74 3.76
CA CYS A 79 15.64 8.91 5.19
C CYS A 79 15.19 10.29 5.72
N LYS A 80 15.45 11.35 4.96
CA LYS A 80 15.05 12.72 5.33
C LYS A 80 13.54 12.92 5.31
N CYS A 81 12.82 12.26 4.41
CA CYS A 81 11.34 12.22 4.45
C CYS A 81 10.82 11.63 5.77
N LEU A 82 11.58 10.77 6.44
CA LEU A 82 11.28 10.29 7.80
C LEU A 82 11.84 11.21 8.91
N GLY A 83 12.37 12.36 8.55
CA GLY A 83 12.97 13.31 9.52
C GLY A 83 14.30 12.85 10.07
N ALA A 84 15.03 11.97 9.36
CA ALA A 84 16.36 11.52 9.79
C ALA A 84 17.33 12.67 9.99
N ASN A 85 18.11 12.57 11.05
CA ASN A 85 19.17 13.53 11.36
C ASN A 85 20.42 12.77 11.84
N VAL A 86 21.51 12.88 11.11
CA VAL A 86 22.79 12.20 11.40
C VAL A 86 23.33 12.49 12.80
N LEU A 87 22.91 13.59 13.41
CA LEU A 87 23.35 13.97 14.77
C LEU A 87 22.60 13.25 15.89
N ARG A 88 21.55 12.48 15.57
CA ARG A 88 20.74 11.75 16.57
C ARG A 88 21.21 10.34 16.86
N GLY A 89 22.13 9.81 16.06
CA GLY A 89 22.62 8.45 16.21
C GLY A 89 21.67 7.38 15.63
N PRO A 90 21.94 6.08 15.89
CA PRO A 90 21.23 4.97 15.26
C PRO A 90 19.84 4.70 15.85
N ASP A 91 19.56 5.12 17.08
CA ASP A 91 18.30 4.79 17.79
C ASP A 91 17.17 5.79 17.52
N GLN A 92 17.27 6.53 16.41
CA GLN A 92 16.24 7.52 16.08
C GLN A 92 14.98 6.87 15.51
N LEU A 93 13.84 7.49 15.83
CA LEU A 93 12.53 7.14 15.31
C LEU A 93 12.13 8.10 14.18
N PRO A 94 11.22 7.68 13.28
CA PRO A 94 10.64 8.59 12.30
C PRO A 94 10.14 9.88 12.97
N TRP A 95 10.51 11.03 12.40
CA TRP A 95 10.17 12.37 12.94
C TRP A 95 10.43 12.53 14.45
N ASP A 96 11.43 11.85 14.97
CA ASP A 96 11.81 11.89 16.39
C ASP A 96 10.69 11.37 17.32
N GLY A 97 9.81 10.52 16.82
CA GLY A 97 8.65 10.02 17.56
C GLY A 97 7.58 11.08 17.86
N LYS A 98 7.73 12.32 17.32
CA LYS A 98 6.84 13.45 17.63
C LYS A 98 5.63 13.57 16.72
N LEU A 99 5.68 12.89 15.55
CA LEU A 99 4.61 12.93 14.58
C LEU A 99 3.62 11.80 14.82
N GLU A 100 2.36 12.17 15.06
CA GLU A 100 1.27 11.19 15.14
C GLU A 100 0.69 10.91 13.76
N TYR A 101 0.73 9.66 13.33
CA TYR A 101 0.17 9.18 12.06
C TYR A 101 -0.29 7.73 12.18
N ASP A 102 -1.09 7.29 11.20
CA ASP A 102 -1.54 5.90 11.09
C ASP A 102 -0.88 5.20 9.90
N TRP A 103 -0.69 5.91 8.78
CA TRP A 103 -0.04 5.41 7.58
C TRP A 103 0.91 6.43 6.97
N GLN A 104 1.94 5.92 6.34
CA GLN A 104 2.79 6.63 5.40
C GLN A 104 2.42 6.20 3.99
N LEU A 105 2.14 7.14 3.09
CA LEU A 105 2.01 6.88 1.66
C LEU A 105 3.23 7.44 0.93
N TRP A 106 4.03 6.55 0.42
CA TRP A 106 5.21 6.87 -0.39
C TRP A 106 4.81 7.04 -1.84
N ILE A 107 5.19 8.16 -2.45
CA ILE A 107 4.88 8.48 -3.84
C ILE A 107 6.11 9.10 -4.48
N ASP A 108 6.74 8.40 -5.42
CA ASP A 108 7.83 8.98 -6.19
C ASP A 108 7.30 10.04 -7.18
N SER A 109 8.14 11.02 -7.49
CA SER A 109 7.75 12.23 -8.22
C SER A 109 7.32 12.02 -9.69
N ASP A 110 7.50 10.82 -10.22
CA ASP A 110 7.16 10.41 -11.59
C ASP A 110 6.01 9.37 -11.64
N ILE A 111 5.27 9.22 -10.56
CA ILE A 111 4.11 8.32 -10.50
C ILE A 111 2.83 9.05 -10.91
N VAL A 112 2.02 8.40 -11.73
CA VAL A 112 0.69 8.88 -12.15
C VAL A 112 -0.38 8.01 -11.50
N PHE A 113 -1.19 8.61 -10.65
CA PHE A 113 -2.17 7.94 -9.82
C PHE A 113 -3.50 8.70 -9.79
N ASP A 114 -4.51 8.11 -9.20
CA ASP A 114 -5.77 8.74 -8.82
C ASP A 114 -6.16 8.36 -7.39
N THR A 115 -7.16 9.03 -6.84
CA THR A 115 -7.63 8.79 -5.46
C THR A 115 -8.13 7.37 -5.25
N ALA A 116 -8.72 6.74 -6.28
CA ALA A 116 -9.20 5.37 -6.18
C ALA A 116 -8.05 4.40 -5.83
N LYS A 117 -6.84 4.64 -6.36
CA LYS A 117 -5.65 3.82 -6.07
C LYS A 117 -5.24 3.90 -4.60
N PHE A 118 -5.40 5.06 -3.97
CA PHE A 118 -5.16 5.20 -2.53
C PHE A 118 -6.19 4.40 -1.71
N TYR A 119 -7.48 4.54 -2.00
CA TYR A 119 -8.50 3.78 -1.28
C TYR A 119 -8.34 2.27 -1.46
N GLN A 120 -7.89 1.83 -2.63
CA GLN A 120 -7.57 0.43 -2.89
C GLN A 120 -6.40 -0.06 -2.02
N LEU A 121 -5.36 0.76 -1.78
CA LEU A 121 -4.29 0.42 -0.82
C LEU A 121 -4.83 0.28 0.60
N ILE A 122 -5.69 1.19 1.05
CA ILE A 122 -6.33 1.11 2.38
C ILE A 122 -7.12 -0.18 2.53
N LEU A 123 -7.95 -0.54 1.54
CA LEU A 123 -8.73 -1.79 1.54
C LEU A 123 -7.87 -3.05 1.46
N ASN A 124 -6.67 -2.94 0.91
CA ASN A 124 -5.72 -4.05 0.91
C ASN A 124 -4.91 -4.12 2.21
N SER A 125 -4.59 -2.97 2.83
CA SER A 125 -3.95 -2.91 4.15
C SER A 125 -4.86 -3.45 5.25
N ILE A 126 -6.17 -3.16 5.17
CA ILE A 126 -7.19 -3.68 6.09
C ILE A 126 -8.16 -4.55 5.29
N PRO A 127 -7.83 -5.82 5.04
CA PRO A 127 -8.65 -6.70 4.21
C PRO A 127 -9.96 -7.07 4.91
N ALA A 128 -10.95 -7.52 4.13
CA ALA A 128 -12.29 -7.80 4.63
C ALA A 128 -12.30 -8.81 5.79
N GLU A 129 -11.38 -9.76 5.80
CA GLU A 129 -11.20 -10.74 6.87
C GLU A 129 -10.67 -10.15 8.19
N ALA A 130 -10.12 -8.93 8.15
CA ALA A 130 -9.73 -8.18 9.34
C ALA A 130 -10.86 -7.34 9.92
N ILE A 131 -12.00 -7.22 9.22
CA ILE A 131 -13.09 -6.30 9.56
C ILE A 131 -14.27 -7.04 10.13
N THR A 132 -14.72 -6.59 11.30
CA THR A 132 -16.02 -6.98 11.87
C THR A 132 -16.93 -5.75 11.93
N LYS A 133 -18.08 -5.82 11.24
CA LYS A 133 -19.11 -4.77 11.29
C LYS A 133 -20.10 -5.14 12.41
N GLN A 134 -20.24 -4.26 13.39
CA GLN A 134 -21.21 -4.39 14.46
C GLN A 134 -22.31 -3.36 14.26
N GLU A 135 -23.55 -3.81 14.14
CA GLU A 135 -24.68 -2.91 13.99
C GLU A 135 -24.85 -2.01 15.22
N VAL A 136 -25.04 -0.73 14.96
CA VAL A 136 -25.44 0.25 15.98
C VAL A 136 -26.94 0.47 15.80
N THR A 137 -27.70 0.15 16.84
CA THR A 137 -29.15 0.29 16.81
C THR A 137 -29.61 1.36 17.79
N GLU A 138 -30.63 2.12 17.40
CA GLU A 138 -31.31 3.08 18.26
C GLU A 138 -32.78 2.70 18.42
N PRO A 139 -33.40 2.95 19.61
CA PRO A 139 -34.81 2.74 19.78
C PRO A 139 -35.63 3.60 18.81
N ILE A 140 -36.64 3.02 18.19
CA ILE A 140 -37.63 3.76 17.43
C ILE A 140 -38.50 4.53 18.44
N LYS A 141 -38.71 5.81 18.21
CA LYS A 141 -39.55 6.67 19.06
C LYS A 141 -40.88 6.97 18.37
N ASP A 142 -41.92 7.10 19.15
CA ASP A 142 -43.23 7.57 18.68
C ASP A 142 -43.22 9.09 18.39
N ALA A 143 -44.39 9.63 18.02
CA ALA A 143 -44.56 11.06 17.72
C ALA A 143 -44.30 11.97 18.94
N ASN A 144 -44.30 11.44 20.16
CA ASN A 144 -44.04 12.16 21.40
C ASN A 144 -42.58 11.97 21.88
N GLY A 145 -41.74 11.26 21.10
CA GLY A 145 -40.34 11.01 21.42
C GLY A 145 -40.12 9.85 22.41
N VAL A 146 -41.16 9.06 22.73
CA VAL A 146 -41.08 7.92 23.61
C VAL A 146 -40.66 6.68 22.85
N ALA A 147 -39.70 5.89 23.40
CA ALA A 147 -39.23 4.67 22.75
C ALA A 147 -40.34 3.60 22.72
N ILE A 148 -40.56 3.02 21.53
CA ILE A 148 -41.55 1.97 21.30
C ILE A 148 -41.01 0.63 21.81
N THR A 149 -41.82 -0.13 22.54
CA THR A 149 -41.52 -1.50 22.97
C THR A 149 -42.41 -2.50 22.25
N ASP A 150 -41.88 -3.69 22.05
CA ASP A 150 -42.64 -4.83 21.53
C ASP A 150 -43.54 -5.48 22.63
N LYS A 151 -44.20 -6.59 22.27
CA LYS A 151 -45.12 -7.32 23.19
C LYS A 151 -44.41 -7.90 24.43
N ASP A 152 -43.09 -8.08 24.34
CA ASP A 152 -42.24 -8.64 25.39
C ASP A 152 -41.51 -7.56 26.20
N GLY A 153 -41.83 -6.27 25.96
CA GLY A 153 -41.25 -5.12 26.66
C GLY A 153 -39.86 -4.73 26.18
N LYS A 154 -39.35 -5.31 25.04
CA LYS A 154 -38.08 -4.96 24.47
C LYS A 154 -38.23 -3.75 23.51
N TYR A 155 -37.24 -2.87 23.49
CA TYR A 155 -37.24 -1.75 22.57
C TYR A 155 -37.23 -2.21 21.11
N VAL A 156 -38.14 -1.69 20.33
CA VAL A 156 -38.07 -1.82 18.87
C VAL A 156 -36.98 -0.88 18.37
N THR A 157 -35.93 -1.44 17.74
CA THR A 157 -34.76 -0.69 17.32
C THR A 157 -34.67 -0.60 15.80
N LYS A 158 -34.04 0.45 15.31
CA LYS A 158 -33.60 0.58 13.91
C LYS A 158 -32.08 0.62 13.85
N VAL A 159 -31.49 0.05 12.80
CA VAL A 159 -30.05 0.18 12.53
C VAL A 159 -29.79 1.60 12.05
N VAL A 160 -28.91 2.31 12.76
CA VAL A 160 -28.52 3.70 12.44
C VAL A 160 -27.08 3.80 11.94
N GLY A 161 -26.32 2.72 12.02
CA GLY A 161 -24.95 2.68 11.54
C GLY A 161 -24.27 1.36 11.87
N HIS A 162 -22.96 1.32 11.60
CA HIS A 162 -22.11 0.18 11.95
C HIS A 162 -20.82 0.70 12.60
N ASN A 163 -20.45 0.09 13.71
CA ASN A 163 -19.09 0.23 14.25
C ASN A 163 -18.18 -0.76 13.52
N ILE A 164 -17.02 -0.26 13.08
CA ILE A 164 -15.99 -1.09 12.46
C ILE A 164 -14.98 -1.47 13.54
N LYS A 165 -14.81 -2.76 13.76
CA LYS A 165 -13.74 -3.30 14.60
C LYS A 165 -12.72 -3.99 13.70
N ILE A 166 -11.44 -3.66 13.89
CA ILE A 166 -10.32 -4.21 13.14
C ILE A 166 -9.60 -5.25 14.00
N ASP A 167 -9.28 -6.36 13.39
CA ASP A 167 -8.41 -7.40 13.94
C ASP A 167 -6.99 -7.13 13.43
N ASP A 168 -6.17 -6.53 14.29
CA ASP A 168 -4.80 -6.10 13.96
C ASP A 168 -3.90 -7.26 13.53
N SER A 169 -4.21 -8.50 13.96
CA SER A 169 -3.44 -9.70 13.56
C SER A 169 -3.58 -10.06 12.08
N LYS A 170 -4.57 -9.49 11.39
CA LYS A 170 -4.86 -9.73 9.97
C LYS A 170 -4.57 -8.52 9.08
N VAL A 171 -4.14 -7.42 9.68
CA VAL A 171 -3.75 -6.22 8.94
C VAL A 171 -2.46 -6.50 8.18
N ARG A 172 -2.33 -5.90 7.01
CA ARG A 172 -1.14 -5.96 6.15
C ARG A 172 -0.38 -4.64 6.27
N PRO A 173 0.71 -4.60 7.05
CA PRO A 173 1.37 -3.33 7.36
C PRO A 173 2.07 -2.68 6.16
N ILE A 174 2.47 -3.48 5.17
CA ILE A 174 3.18 -3.00 3.97
C ILE A 174 2.42 -3.46 2.75
N VAL A 175 1.87 -2.51 1.99
CA VAL A 175 1.05 -2.79 0.82
C VAL A 175 1.46 -1.92 -0.35
N SER A 176 1.72 -2.56 -1.49
CA SER A 176 2.12 -1.91 -2.73
C SER A 176 1.04 -2.00 -3.81
N GLY A 177 0.91 -0.94 -4.58
CA GLY A 177 0.52 -1.05 -5.96
C GLY A 177 1.72 -1.38 -6.84
N TRP A 178 1.54 -1.34 -8.16
CA TRP A 178 2.62 -1.62 -9.11
C TRP A 178 2.56 -0.71 -10.34
N TYR A 179 3.70 -0.56 -10.95
CA TYR A 179 3.89 0.18 -12.20
C TYR A 179 4.92 -0.55 -13.07
N CYS A 180 4.93 -0.24 -14.36
CA CYS A 180 5.97 -0.76 -15.23
C CYS A 180 7.23 0.10 -15.14
N THR A 181 8.38 -0.54 -15.25
CA THR A 181 9.67 0.11 -15.42
C THR A 181 9.78 0.72 -16.82
N GLU A 182 10.94 1.24 -17.19
CA GLU A 182 11.13 1.97 -18.44
C GLU A 182 10.89 1.14 -19.70
N ASP A 183 11.07 -0.17 -19.64
CA ASP A 183 10.82 -1.11 -20.73
C ASP A 183 9.32 -1.34 -21.03
N GLY A 184 8.44 -0.87 -20.14
CA GLY A 184 6.99 -1.04 -20.22
C GLY A 184 6.48 -2.46 -20.02
N ARG A 185 7.34 -3.41 -19.65
CA ARG A 185 7.03 -4.84 -19.47
C ARG A 185 7.33 -5.34 -18.06
N THR A 186 8.52 -5.03 -17.56
CA THR A 186 8.95 -5.36 -16.20
C THR A 186 8.19 -4.49 -15.21
N THR A 187 7.77 -5.07 -14.08
CA THR A 187 7.05 -4.32 -13.05
C THR A 187 7.95 -3.98 -11.87
N SER A 188 7.47 -3.06 -11.02
CA SER A 188 8.13 -2.63 -9.79
C SER A 188 8.03 -3.63 -8.63
N VAL A 189 7.68 -4.89 -8.89
CA VAL A 189 7.58 -5.95 -7.87
C VAL A 189 8.29 -7.21 -8.34
N ALA A 190 8.96 -7.90 -7.40
CA ALA A 190 9.76 -9.07 -7.73
C ALA A 190 9.78 -10.10 -6.59
N HIS A 191 10.29 -11.28 -6.92
CA HIS A 191 10.58 -12.35 -5.98
C HIS A 191 12.09 -12.62 -5.95
N TRP A 192 12.61 -13.00 -4.77
CA TRP A 192 13.97 -13.48 -4.65
C TRP A 192 14.15 -14.81 -5.39
N LEU A 193 15.36 -15.02 -5.86
CA LEU A 193 15.81 -16.26 -6.43
C LEU A 193 16.89 -16.85 -5.51
N ASP A 194 17.05 -18.16 -5.52
CA ASP A 194 18.25 -18.76 -4.96
C ASP A 194 19.47 -18.41 -5.83
N GLU A 195 20.67 -18.79 -5.41
CA GLU A 195 21.91 -18.42 -6.09
C GLU A 195 22.01 -18.99 -7.51
N GLU A 196 21.54 -20.22 -7.73
CA GLU A 196 21.58 -20.90 -9.03
C GLU A 196 20.63 -20.18 -10.01
N ASP A 197 19.40 -19.96 -9.59
CA ASP A 197 18.38 -19.29 -10.37
C ASP A 197 18.73 -17.81 -10.63
N PHE A 198 19.28 -17.10 -9.63
CA PHE A 198 19.75 -15.72 -9.78
C PHE A 198 20.86 -15.62 -10.82
N SER A 199 21.85 -16.51 -10.75
CA SER A 199 22.96 -16.56 -11.72
C SER A 199 22.47 -16.91 -13.11
N SER A 200 21.56 -17.86 -13.24
CA SER A 200 20.95 -18.26 -14.51
C SER A 200 20.08 -17.16 -15.12
N ASN A 201 19.49 -16.31 -14.28
CA ASN A 201 18.70 -15.14 -14.69
C ASN A 201 19.55 -13.89 -14.95
N GLY A 202 20.87 -14.05 -15.09
CA GLY A 202 21.79 -12.96 -15.40
C GLY A 202 22.02 -11.98 -14.25
N GLY A 203 21.85 -12.40 -13.00
CA GLY A 203 22.04 -11.56 -11.82
C GLY A 203 20.88 -10.59 -11.57
N VAL A 204 19.67 -10.95 -11.98
CA VAL A 204 18.46 -10.11 -11.83
C VAL A 204 17.40 -10.91 -11.06
N MET A 205 16.72 -10.24 -10.13
CA MET A 205 15.55 -10.80 -9.43
C MET A 205 14.45 -11.22 -10.40
N ASN A 206 13.61 -12.14 -9.97
CA ASN A 206 12.43 -12.57 -10.75
C ASN A 206 11.32 -11.54 -10.65
N HIS A 207 11.37 -10.53 -11.52
CA HIS A 207 10.33 -9.51 -11.60
C HIS A 207 9.01 -10.09 -12.16
N GLU A 208 7.90 -9.70 -11.55
CA GLU A 208 6.62 -9.84 -12.22
C GLU A 208 6.63 -9.02 -13.51
N THR A 209 6.14 -9.62 -14.59
CA THR A 209 5.95 -8.93 -15.85
C THR A 209 4.51 -8.46 -15.99
N LEU A 210 4.25 -7.56 -16.95
CA LEU A 210 2.89 -7.15 -17.28
C LEU A 210 1.98 -8.36 -17.54
N ASP A 211 2.50 -9.39 -18.24
CA ASP A 211 1.74 -10.59 -18.59
C ASP A 211 1.48 -11.50 -17.38
N THR A 212 2.40 -11.59 -16.43
CA THR A 212 2.25 -12.44 -15.25
C THR A 212 1.34 -11.77 -14.21
N ILE A 213 1.55 -10.49 -13.91
CA ILE A 213 0.77 -9.78 -12.90
C ILE A 213 -0.70 -9.63 -13.28
N GLN A 214 -1.01 -9.44 -14.57
CA GLN A 214 -2.40 -9.34 -15.06
C GLN A 214 -3.19 -10.65 -14.95
N LYS A 215 -2.51 -11.79 -14.87
CA LYS A 215 -3.16 -13.09 -14.65
C LYS A 215 -3.58 -13.31 -13.20
N ARG A 216 -2.94 -12.60 -12.26
CA ARG A 216 -3.28 -12.67 -10.84
C ARG A 216 -4.61 -11.94 -10.57
N LYS A 217 -5.41 -12.46 -9.65
CA LYS A 217 -6.74 -11.93 -9.34
C LYS A 217 -6.89 -11.48 -7.88
N LYS A 218 -5.94 -11.85 -7.04
CA LYS A 218 -5.95 -11.59 -5.60
C LYS A 218 -4.62 -10.97 -5.16
N PRO A 219 -4.61 -10.22 -4.06
CA PRO A 219 -3.37 -9.80 -3.42
C PRO A 219 -2.45 -10.98 -3.15
N PHE A 220 -1.17 -10.77 -3.26
CA PHE A 220 -0.13 -11.77 -3.05
C PHE A 220 1.10 -11.13 -2.42
N THR A 221 1.93 -11.94 -1.78
CA THR A 221 3.19 -11.48 -1.20
C THR A 221 4.28 -11.41 -2.25
N VAL A 222 5.15 -10.42 -2.09
CA VAL A 222 6.34 -10.22 -2.92
C VAL A 222 7.54 -10.04 -2.01
N ASP A 223 8.73 -10.20 -2.55
CA ASP A 223 9.97 -10.01 -1.81
C ASP A 223 10.54 -8.61 -1.99
N TYR A 224 10.13 -7.95 -3.06
CA TYR A 224 10.52 -6.60 -3.40
C TYR A 224 9.32 -5.82 -3.97
N ALA A 225 9.19 -4.59 -3.55
CA ALA A 225 8.29 -3.60 -4.13
C ALA A 225 8.97 -2.23 -4.16
N GLY A 226 8.92 -1.57 -5.32
CA GLY A 226 9.41 -0.20 -5.45
C GLY A 226 8.57 0.80 -4.67
N PHE A 227 9.21 1.85 -4.19
CA PHE A 227 8.59 2.87 -3.32
C PHE A 227 7.72 3.91 -4.06
N GLY A 228 7.54 3.74 -5.37
CA GLY A 228 6.75 4.69 -6.16
C GLY A 228 5.28 4.79 -5.73
N TRP A 229 4.69 3.71 -5.24
CA TRP A 229 3.30 3.68 -4.73
C TRP A 229 3.17 2.62 -3.63
N LEU A 230 3.58 2.98 -2.42
CA LEU A 230 3.69 2.08 -1.28
C LEU A 230 3.04 2.69 -0.03
N LEU A 231 2.13 1.95 0.59
CA LEU A 231 1.50 2.28 1.87
C LEU A 231 2.16 1.48 2.99
N ILE A 232 2.63 2.18 4.02
CA ILE A 232 3.26 1.56 5.19
C ILE A 232 2.52 2.03 6.45
N GLN A 233 2.09 1.09 7.28
CA GLN A 233 1.44 1.39 8.54
C GLN A 233 2.46 1.84 9.60
N LYS A 234 2.02 2.72 10.51
CA LYS A 234 2.80 3.05 11.71
C LYS A 234 3.18 1.77 12.46
N GLY A 235 4.38 1.75 12.99
CA GLY A 235 4.96 0.61 13.70
C GLY A 235 6.05 -0.12 12.91
N VAL A 236 6.03 -0.07 11.57
CA VAL A 236 7.06 -0.73 10.76
C VAL A 236 8.42 -0.06 10.95
N PHE A 237 8.51 1.25 10.79
CA PHE A 237 9.77 1.99 10.98
C PHE A 237 10.12 2.26 12.45
N GLU A 238 9.18 2.06 13.34
CA GLU A 238 9.38 2.14 14.79
C GLU A 238 9.79 0.79 15.41
N ASP A 239 9.75 -0.30 14.64
CA ASP A 239 10.23 -1.60 15.09
C ASP A 239 11.75 -1.55 15.29
N LYS A 240 12.22 -2.03 16.45
CA LYS A 240 13.66 -2.13 16.76
C LYS A 240 14.45 -3.01 15.79
N LYS A 241 13.77 -3.90 15.06
CA LYS A 241 14.35 -4.73 14.00
C LYS A 241 14.51 -3.96 12.67
N MET A 242 13.97 -2.75 12.59
CA MET A 242 14.07 -1.84 11.46
C MET A 242 14.88 -0.58 11.84
N PRO A 243 16.15 -0.69 12.25
CA PRO A 243 16.90 0.44 12.78
C PRO A 243 17.28 1.43 11.67
N TYR A 244 17.50 2.68 12.06
CA TYR A 244 18.16 3.67 11.21
C TYR A 244 19.61 3.21 10.89
N PRO A 245 20.10 3.41 9.65
CA PRO A 245 19.46 4.10 8.53
C PRO A 245 18.53 3.17 7.72
N TRP A 246 17.24 3.48 7.69
CA TRP A 246 16.16 2.66 7.13
C TRP A 246 16.29 2.34 5.63
N PHE A 247 17.10 3.09 4.91
CA PHE A 247 17.27 2.98 3.46
C PHE A 247 18.76 2.87 3.06
N ALA A 248 19.59 2.31 3.93
CA ALA A 248 21.00 2.12 3.61
C ALA A 248 21.16 1.03 2.52
N PRO A 249 21.83 1.34 1.40
CA PRO A 249 22.21 0.29 0.46
C PRO A 249 23.01 -0.82 1.16
N LYS A 250 22.71 -2.05 0.82
CA LYS A 250 23.34 -3.25 1.42
C LYS A 250 24.01 -4.11 0.37
N MET A 251 25.03 -4.83 0.80
CA MET A 251 25.54 -5.95 0.02
C MET A 251 24.76 -7.21 0.41
N GLN A 252 24.12 -7.83 -0.55
CA GLN A 252 23.60 -9.19 -0.40
C GLN A 252 24.66 -10.16 -0.88
N VAL A 253 25.05 -11.07 0.01
CA VAL A 253 26.01 -12.14 -0.30
C VAL A 253 25.26 -13.45 -0.27
N PHE A 254 25.31 -14.21 -1.37
CA PHE A 254 24.69 -15.53 -1.45
C PHE A 254 25.52 -16.57 -0.69
N GLU A 255 24.94 -17.74 -0.44
CA GLU A 255 25.52 -18.77 0.45
C GLU A 255 26.95 -19.22 0.06
N SER A 256 27.26 -19.26 -1.23
CA SER A 256 28.62 -19.61 -1.71
C SER A 256 29.65 -18.53 -1.38
N GLY A 257 29.24 -17.30 -1.13
CA GLY A 257 30.09 -16.12 -1.02
C GLY A 257 30.70 -15.62 -2.34
N ASN A 258 30.46 -16.33 -3.44
CA ASN A 258 30.99 -15.96 -4.76
C ASN A 258 30.09 -15.02 -5.54
N VAL A 259 28.79 -15.08 -5.27
CA VAL A 259 27.78 -14.20 -5.89
C VAL A 259 27.39 -13.14 -4.87
N GLN A 260 27.48 -11.90 -5.30
CA GLN A 260 27.16 -10.73 -4.48
C GLN A 260 26.40 -9.72 -5.32
N ASP A 261 25.44 -9.05 -4.71
CA ASP A 261 24.71 -7.94 -5.32
C ASP A 261 24.65 -6.74 -4.39
N MET A 262 24.77 -5.54 -4.96
CA MET A 262 24.59 -4.31 -4.21
C MET A 262 23.15 -3.85 -4.33
N CYS A 263 22.39 -4.08 -3.29
CA CYS A 263 20.99 -3.71 -3.22
C CYS A 263 20.82 -2.20 -3.07
N GLY A 264 19.98 -1.61 -3.91
CA GLY A 264 19.51 -0.23 -3.75
C GLY A 264 18.68 -0.05 -2.47
N GLU A 265 18.26 1.19 -2.21
CA GLU A 265 17.61 1.56 -0.96
C GLU A 265 16.25 0.89 -0.74
N ASP A 266 15.48 0.73 -1.81
CA ASP A 266 14.16 0.10 -1.79
C ASP A 266 14.25 -1.42 -1.61
N VAL A 267 15.23 -2.05 -2.26
CA VAL A 267 15.53 -3.47 -2.08
C VAL A 267 16.02 -3.74 -0.66
N SER A 268 16.93 -2.88 -0.14
CA SER A 268 17.46 -2.99 1.22
C SER A 268 16.37 -2.88 2.28
N PHE A 269 15.43 -1.93 2.11
CA PHE A 269 14.25 -1.83 2.98
C PHE A 269 13.42 -3.11 2.95
N CYS A 270 13.16 -3.67 1.77
CA CYS A 270 12.38 -4.89 1.63
C CYS A 270 13.05 -6.10 2.31
N LEU A 271 14.38 -6.21 2.22
CA LEU A 271 15.17 -7.21 2.95
C LEU A 271 15.00 -7.04 4.45
N ASP A 272 15.21 -5.82 4.97
CA ASP A 272 15.07 -5.53 6.40
C ASP A 272 13.66 -5.84 6.91
N ALA A 273 12.63 -5.44 6.16
CA ALA A 273 11.25 -5.71 6.52
C ALA A 273 10.97 -7.21 6.62
N LYS A 274 11.47 -8.00 5.68
CA LYS A 274 11.33 -9.47 5.72
C LYS A 274 12.09 -10.08 6.89
N GLU A 275 13.31 -9.66 7.16
CA GLU A 275 14.11 -10.11 8.32
C GLU A 275 13.42 -9.73 9.64
N ALA A 276 12.75 -8.60 9.68
CA ALA A 276 11.92 -8.19 10.82
C ALA A 276 10.65 -9.03 10.99
N GLY A 277 10.25 -9.79 9.97
CA GLY A 277 9.07 -10.66 9.97
C GLY A 277 7.85 -10.04 9.29
N TYR A 278 8.00 -8.93 8.56
CA TYR A 278 6.92 -8.32 7.79
C TYR A 278 6.77 -8.97 6.42
N GLU A 279 5.53 -9.16 6.01
CA GLU A 279 5.19 -9.50 4.63
C GLU A 279 4.93 -8.24 3.82
N ILE A 280 5.40 -8.21 2.57
CA ILE A 280 5.13 -7.15 1.61
C ILE A 280 4.05 -7.65 0.66
N TRP A 281 2.92 -6.97 0.64
CA TRP A 281 1.77 -7.34 -0.16
C TRP A 281 1.63 -6.48 -1.41
N CYS A 282 1.38 -7.10 -2.55
CA CYS A 282 1.03 -6.43 -3.79
C CYS A 282 -0.38 -6.81 -4.23
N ASP A 283 -1.20 -5.84 -4.62
CA ASP A 283 -2.48 -6.13 -5.26
C ASP A 283 -2.37 -5.90 -6.77
N PRO A 284 -2.55 -6.94 -7.59
CA PRO A 284 -2.40 -6.85 -9.05
C PRO A 284 -3.42 -5.91 -9.71
N ARG A 285 -4.48 -5.52 -9.01
CA ARG A 285 -5.51 -4.58 -9.46
C ARG A 285 -5.14 -3.11 -9.22
N ILE A 286 -4.10 -2.84 -8.39
CA ILE A 286 -3.64 -1.49 -8.06
C ILE A 286 -2.48 -1.11 -8.98
N ARG A 287 -2.81 -0.84 -10.23
CA ARG A 287 -1.83 -0.33 -11.19
C ARG A 287 -1.81 1.19 -11.17
N VAL A 288 -0.61 1.78 -11.08
CA VAL A 288 -0.36 3.20 -11.27
C VAL A 288 0.49 3.42 -12.52
N GLY A 289 0.52 4.64 -13.04
CA GLY A 289 1.36 5.01 -14.16
C GLY A 289 2.76 5.41 -13.71
N HIS A 290 3.70 5.37 -14.63
CA HIS A 290 5.09 5.80 -14.44
C HIS A 290 5.46 6.76 -15.58
N GLU A 291 5.60 8.05 -15.27
CA GLU A 291 5.90 9.08 -16.23
C GLU A 291 7.41 9.15 -16.46
N LYS A 292 7.84 9.00 -17.71
CA LYS A 292 9.25 9.13 -18.09
C LYS A 292 9.41 10.23 -19.10
N THR A 293 10.27 11.19 -18.78
CA THR A 293 10.64 12.27 -19.69
C THR A 293 11.77 11.79 -20.60
N ARG A 294 11.59 11.91 -21.91
CA ARG A 294 12.64 11.69 -22.89
C ARG A 294 13.13 13.03 -23.43
N VAL A 295 14.43 13.23 -23.49
CA VAL A 295 15.03 14.31 -24.26
C VAL A 295 15.09 13.85 -25.73
N ILE A 296 14.45 14.60 -26.60
CA ILE A 296 14.40 14.34 -28.06
C ILE A 296 15.45 15.21 -28.76
#